data_0a8a0a7890b75f4d9b8237dc4ede6221
#
_entry.id   0a8a0a7890b75f4d9b8237dc4ede6221
#
_cell.length_a   1.000
_cell.length_b   1.000
_cell.length_c   1.000
_cell.angle_alpha   90.00
_cell.angle_beta   90.00
_cell.angle_gamma   90.00
#
_symmetry.space_group_name_H-M   'P 1'
#
loop_
_entity.id
_entity.type
_entity.pdbx_description
1 polymer ?
#
loop_
_entity_poly.entity_id
_entity_poly.type
_entity_poly.pdbx_seq_one_letter_code
_entity_poly.pdbx_strand_id
1 'polypeptide(L)'
;MVFLAIFFRIIGGMNGDNRAASEPKIFAATITPHRSLGSTGFLVLMLCIGAVSFASGVFFLLLGAWPVFGFFGLDVLLIYIAFRANFRAARAYEEVTVTASELTVRKVSHHGVVREWTLNPLWVQLDRMVHAEFGIERLFLVSRGRRLSIAGFLSPDEKASFAQALAAALGEAKRGPTRTAL
;
A
#
# COMPACT_ATOMS: atom_id res chain seq x y z
N MET A 1 15.07 13.40 -5.51
CA MET A 1 14.27 14.31 -4.68
C MET A 1 12.81 14.01 -4.99
N VAL A 2 12.26 13.00 -4.33
CA VAL A 2 10.91 12.48 -4.58
C VAL A 2 10.05 12.97 -3.42
N PHE A 3 9.07 13.80 -3.73
CA PHE A 3 8.12 14.37 -2.77
C PHE A 3 7.26 13.23 -2.19
N LEU A 4 7.44 13.00 -0.90
CA LEU A 4 6.63 12.15 -0.06
C LEU A 4 5.25 12.80 0.10
N ALA A 5 4.28 12.40 -0.71
CA ALA A 5 2.88 12.76 -0.48
C ALA A 5 2.29 11.77 0.55
N ILE A 6 2.63 11.96 1.82
CA ILE A 6 1.78 11.48 2.91
C ILE A 6 0.54 12.37 2.85
N PHE A 7 -0.50 11.87 2.19
CA PHE A 7 -1.78 12.55 2.14
C PHE A 7 -2.42 12.47 3.53
N PHE A 8 -2.06 13.42 4.38
CA PHE A 8 -2.74 13.69 5.63
C PHE A 8 -4.07 14.36 5.28
N ARG A 9 -5.06 13.55 4.92
CA ARG A 9 -6.40 14.05 4.66
C ARG A 9 -7.21 13.93 5.93
N ILE A 10 -7.26 15.00 6.71
CA ILE A 10 -8.37 15.25 7.64
C ILE A 10 -9.61 15.44 6.76
N ILE A 11 -10.39 14.38 6.57
CA ILE A 11 -11.69 14.47 5.94
C ILE A 11 -12.73 14.03 6.96
N GLY A 12 -13.44 15.01 7.48
CA GLY A 12 -14.81 14.80 7.83
C GLY A 12 -15.61 14.59 6.55
N GLY A 13 -16.17 13.40 6.34
CA GLY A 13 -16.95 13.07 5.14
C GLY A 13 -17.59 11.70 5.28
N MET A 14 -18.88 11.72 5.60
CA MET A 14 -19.87 10.64 5.67
C MET A 14 -19.78 9.61 4.54
N ASN A 15 -19.70 8.30 4.86
CA ASN A 15 -20.78 7.34 4.61
C ASN A 15 -20.39 5.91 5.05
N GLY A 16 -21.30 5.28 5.79
CA GLY A 16 -21.49 3.83 5.82
C GLY A 16 -20.72 3.03 6.87
N ASP A 17 -20.89 3.27 8.14
CA ASP A 17 -21.21 2.23 9.14
C ASP A 17 -21.41 2.88 10.52
N ASN A 18 -22.61 2.74 11.05
CA ASN A 18 -23.16 3.65 12.06
C ASN A 18 -22.76 3.38 13.54
N ARG A 19 -21.55 2.87 13.84
CA ARG A 19 -21.08 2.72 15.24
C ARG A 19 -19.66 3.28 15.52
N ALA A 20 -18.78 3.43 14.54
CA ALA A 20 -17.48 4.09 14.69
C ALA A 20 -17.49 5.59 14.29
N ALA A 21 -18.66 6.12 13.91
CA ALA A 21 -18.82 7.47 13.36
C ALA A 21 -18.89 8.59 14.40
N SER A 22 -18.83 8.29 15.71
CA SER A 22 -18.99 9.31 16.76
C SER A 22 -17.72 9.73 17.50
N GLU A 23 -16.62 8.97 17.38
CA GLU A 23 -15.38 9.36 18.02
C GLU A 23 -14.42 10.08 17.05
N PRO A 24 -13.79 11.20 17.49
CA PRO A 24 -12.80 11.89 16.69
C PRO A 24 -11.60 10.97 16.43
N LYS A 25 -11.20 10.84 15.15
CA LYS A 25 -10.04 10.06 14.78
C LYS A 25 -8.77 10.82 15.18
N ILE A 26 -7.98 10.24 16.07
CA ILE A 26 -6.68 10.76 16.50
C ILE A 26 -5.67 10.58 15.36
N PHE A 27 -5.77 9.45 14.64
CA PHE A 27 -4.88 9.13 13.54
C PHE A 27 -5.62 8.31 12.49
N ALA A 28 -5.39 8.62 11.22
CA ALA A 28 -5.87 7.81 10.10
C ALA A 28 -4.82 7.84 8.98
N ALA A 29 -4.37 6.68 8.55
CA ALA A 29 -3.42 6.54 7.47
C ALA A 29 -3.85 5.42 6.52
N THR A 30 -3.79 5.71 5.22
CA THR A 30 -3.97 4.72 4.16
C THR A 30 -2.62 4.47 3.49
N ILE A 31 -2.18 3.24 3.52
CA ILE A 31 -0.90 2.80 3.01
C ILE A 31 -1.15 2.00 1.74
N THR A 32 -0.63 2.50 0.62
CA THR A 32 -0.75 1.86 -0.68
C THR A 32 0.63 1.52 -1.24
N PRO A 33 0.78 0.41 -1.98
CA PRO A 33 2.02 0.13 -2.69
C PRO A 33 2.35 1.24 -3.69
N HIS A 34 3.62 1.62 -3.74
CA HIS A 34 4.08 2.56 -4.75
C HIS A 34 3.95 1.97 -6.15
N ARG A 35 3.38 2.73 -7.06
CA ARG A 35 3.31 2.38 -8.48
C ARG A 35 4.35 3.20 -9.22
N SER A 36 5.34 2.54 -9.80
CA SER A 36 6.35 3.20 -10.63
C SER A 36 5.79 3.62 -12.00
N LEU A 37 4.75 2.93 -12.48
CA LEU A 37 4.16 3.20 -13.80
C LEU A 37 2.64 3.45 -13.68
N GLY A 38 2.19 4.60 -14.16
CA GLY A 38 0.76 4.91 -14.32
C GLY A 38 0.17 4.19 -15.52
N SER A 39 -1.18 4.19 -15.65
CA SER A 39 -1.88 3.57 -16.76
C SER A 39 -1.46 4.13 -18.14
N THR A 40 -1.22 5.44 -18.22
CA THR A 40 -0.74 6.09 -19.45
C THR A 40 0.68 5.67 -19.80
N GLY A 41 1.59 5.62 -18.79
CA GLY A 41 2.96 5.17 -19.01
C GLY A 41 3.02 3.71 -19.46
N PHE A 42 2.17 2.85 -18.89
CA PHE A 42 2.03 1.47 -19.35
C PHE A 42 1.54 1.38 -20.81
N LEU A 43 0.54 2.17 -21.19
CA LEU A 43 0.05 2.18 -22.58
C LEU A 43 1.16 2.59 -23.55
N VAL A 44 1.90 3.67 -23.25
CA VAL A 44 3.00 4.15 -24.07
C VAL A 44 4.07 3.07 -24.20
N LEU A 45 4.47 2.45 -23.09
CA LEU A 45 5.46 1.37 -23.09
C LEU A 45 5.02 0.20 -23.95
N MET A 46 3.77 -0.24 -23.81
CA MET A 46 3.22 -1.36 -24.59
C MET A 46 3.13 -1.03 -26.09
N LEU A 47 2.79 0.21 -26.44
CA LEU A 47 2.79 0.65 -27.83
C LEU A 47 4.20 0.66 -28.43
N CYS A 48 5.19 1.15 -27.67
CA CYS A 48 6.58 1.14 -28.14
C CYS A 48 7.11 -0.30 -28.33
N ILE A 49 6.91 -1.17 -27.33
CA ILE A 49 7.34 -2.57 -27.42
C ILE A 49 6.61 -3.26 -28.59
N GLY A 50 5.30 -3.07 -28.69
CA GLY A 50 4.49 -3.66 -29.74
C GLY A 50 4.92 -3.21 -31.14
N ALA A 51 5.22 -1.91 -31.32
CA ALA A 51 5.67 -1.37 -32.59
C ALA A 51 7.03 -1.94 -33.01
N VAL A 52 7.99 -2.00 -32.09
CA VAL A 52 9.32 -2.57 -32.34
C VAL A 52 9.21 -4.07 -32.64
N SER A 53 8.46 -4.81 -31.84
CA SER A 53 8.26 -6.26 -32.04
C SER A 53 7.55 -6.54 -33.36
N PHE A 54 6.54 -5.74 -33.71
CA PHE A 54 5.81 -5.88 -34.98
C PHE A 54 6.73 -5.61 -36.18
N ALA A 55 7.48 -4.49 -36.16
CA ALA A 55 8.41 -4.14 -37.24
C ALA A 55 9.48 -5.22 -37.43
N SER A 56 10.06 -5.69 -36.33
CA SER A 56 11.07 -6.78 -36.37
C SER A 56 10.44 -8.08 -36.87
N GLY A 57 9.25 -8.41 -36.40
CA GLY A 57 8.54 -9.61 -36.84
C GLY A 57 8.22 -9.62 -38.32
N VAL A 58 7.72 -8.49 -38.85
CA VAL A 58 7.47 -8.33 -40.30
C VAL A 58 8.76 -8.45 -41.11
N PHE A 59 9.87 -7.85 -40.63
CA PHE A 59 11.16 -7.98 -41.28
C PHE A 59 11.60 -9.46 -41.42
N PHE A 60 11.54 -10.24 -40.35
CA PHE A 60 11.88 -11.66 -40.38
C PHE A 60 10.89 -12.49 -41.20
N LEU A 61 9.61 -12.11 -41.21
CA LEU A 61 8.60 -12.76 -42.06
C LEU A 61 8.93 -12.62 -43.54
N LEU A 62 9.36 -11.43 -43.96
CA LEU A 62 9.80 -11.17 -45.35
C LEU A 62 11.06 -11.94 -45.75
N LEU A 63 11.91 -12.28 -44.76
CA LEU A 63 13.06 -13.15 -44.94
C LEU A 63 12.73 -14.65 -44.94
N GLY A 64 11.45 -15.01 -44.88
CA GLY A 64 10.98 -16.39 -44.84
C GLY A 64 11.08 -17.08 -43.48
N ALA A 65 11.45 -16.36 -42.41
CA ALA A 65 11.57 -16.88 -41.06
C ALA A 65 10.24 -16.73 -40.30
N TRP A 66 9.15 -17.30 -40.83
CA TRP A 66 7.80 -17.17 -40.27
C TRP A 66 7.66 -17.59 -38.79
N PRO A 67 8.40 -18.61 -38.24
CA PRO A 67 8.27 -18.94 -36.85
C PRO A 67 8.72 -17.83 -35.90
N VAL A 68 9.69 -16.99 -36.33
CA VAL A 68 10.24 -15.89 -35.54
C VAL A 68 9.18 -14.81 -35.30
N PHE A 69 8.28 -14.59 -36.27
CA PHE A 69 7.16 -13.67 -36.09
C PHE A 69 6.26 -14.06 -34.90
N GLY A 70 6.01 -15.38 -34.72
CA GLY A 70 5.23 -15.87 -33.60
C GLY A 70 5.88 -15.60 -32.23
N PHE A 71 7.22 -15.68 -32.15
CA PHE A 71 7.97 -15.38 -30.91
C PHE A 71 7.82 -13.91 -30.51
N PHE A 72 7.92 -12.96 -31.45
CA PHE A 72 7.72 -11.55 -31.15
C PHE A 72 6.31 -11.26 -30.61
N GLY A 73 5.28 -11.92 -31.14
CA GLY A 73 3.93 -11.83 -30.58
C GLY A 73 3.78 -12.40 -29.18
N LEU A 74 4.47 -13.54 -28.93
CA LEU A 74 4.48 -14.17 -27.63
C LEU A 74 5.16 -13.29 -26.56
N ASP A 75 6.29 -12.66 -26.89
CA ASP A 75 7.02 -11.75 -26.00
C ASP A 75 6.13 -10.58 -25.57
N VAL A 76 5.45 -9.93 -26.48
CA VAL A 76 4.52 -8.84 -26.19
C VAL A 76 3.39 -9.32 -25.26
N LEU A 77 2.84 -10.51 -25.53
CA LEU A 77 1.79 -11.11 -24.71
C LEU A 77 2.29 -11.40 -23.27
N LEU A 78 3.49 -11.98 -23.13
CA LEU A 78 4.07 -12.29 -21.81
C LEU A 78 4.33 -11.00 -21.00
N ILE A 79 4.88 -9.96 -21.65
CA ILE A 79 5.08 -8.66 -21.02
C ILE A 79 3.73 -8.08 -20.56
N TYR A 80 2.71 -8.11 -21.41
CA TYR A 80 1.37 -7.64 -21.05
C TYR A 80 0.80 -8.39 -19.84
N ILE A 81 0.90 -9.72 -19.82
CA ILE A 81 0.42 -10.55 -18.70
C ILE A 81 1.17 -10.21 -17.41
N ALA A 82 2.51 -10.07 -17.49
CA ALA A 82 3.33 -9.73 -16.33
C ALA A 82 2.94 -8.36 -15.73
N PHE A 83 2.77 -7.35 -16.57
CA PHE A 83 2.30 -6.03 -16.12
C PHE A 83 0.88 -6.09 -15.54
N ARG A 84 -0.02 -6.82 -16.19
CA ARG A 84 -1.40 -6.98 -15.68
C ARG A 84 -1.42 -7.65 -14.30
N ALA A 85 -0.57 -8.64 -14.08
CA ALA A 85 -0.41 -9.26 -12.76
C ALA A 85 0.14 -8.27 -11.73
N ASN A 86 1.15 -7.50 -12.10
CA ASN A 86 1.72 -6.47 -11.25
C ASN A 86 0.71 -5.37 -10.88
N PHE A 87 -0.07 -4.88 -11.84
CA PHE A 87 -1.14 -3.91 -11.58
C PHE A 87 -2.25 -4.45 -10.67
N ARG A 88 -2.56 -5.75 -10.75
CA ARG A 88 -3.49 -6.39 -9.82
C ARG A 88 -2.91 -6.42 -8.41
N ALA A 89 -1.64 -6.81 -8.26
CA ALA A 89 -0.97 -6.84 -6.97
C ALA A 89 -0.95 -5.46 -6.29
N ALA A 90 -0.80 -4.38 -7.07
CA ALA A 90 -0.78 -3.01 -6.59
C ALA A 90 -2.16 -2.44 -6.15
N ARG A 91 -3.24 -3.23 -6.20
CA ARG A 91 -4.56 -2.83 -5.68
C ARG A 91 -4.72 -3.08 -4.18
N ALA A 92 -3.78 -3.82 -3.58
CA ALA A 92 -3.78 -4.04 -2.14
C ALA A 92 -3.53 -2.71 -1.40
N TYR A 93 -4.16 -2.52 -0.26
CA TYR A 93 -3.91 -1.38 0.61
C TYR A 93 -4.15 -1.74 2.08
N GLU A 94 -3.55 -0.96 2.96
CA GLU A 94 -3.74 -1.07 4.40
C GLU A 94 -4.27 0.26 4.94
N GLU A 95 -5.28 0.21 5.79
CA GLU A 95 -5.80 1.36 6.52
C GLU A 95 -5.55 1.15 8.01
N VAL A 96 -4.99 2.14 8.66
CA VAL A 96 -4.77 2.16 10.11
C VAL A 96 -5.46 3.38 10.67
N THR A 97 -6.44 3.16 11.55
CA THR A 97 -7.19 4.23 12.21
C THR A 97 -7.09 4.06 13.72
N VAL A 98 -6.77 5.14 14.41
CA VAL A 98 -6.72 5.21 15.88
C VAL A 98 -7.77 6.22 16.35
N THR A 99 -8.64 5.78 17.24
CA THR A 99 -9.55 6.62 18.03
C THR A 99 -9.15 6.52 19.51
N ALA A 100 -9.84 7.20 20.40
CA ALA A 100 -9.60 7.11 21.83
C ALA A 100 -9.89 5.70 22.39
N SER A 101 -10.88 4.99 21.82
CA SER A 101 -11.32 3.68 22.27
C SER A 101 -10.80 2.51 21.46
N GLU A 102 -10.51 2.71 20.17
CA GLU A 102 -10.21 1.63 19.24
C GLU A 102 -9.04 1.95 18.30
N LEU A 103 -8.25 0.92 18.02
CA LEU A 103 -7.28 0.88 16.92
C LEU A 103 -7.79 -0.13 15.89
N THR A 104 -8.17 0.35 14.72
CA THR A 104 -8.62 -0.50 13.61
C THR A 104 -7.54 -0.60 12.54
N VAL A 105 -7.19 -1.83 12.17
CA VAL A 105 -6.30 -2.14 11.05
C VAL A 105 -7.10 -2.92 10.02
N ARG A 106 -7.29 -2.34 8.85
CA ARG A 106 -7.98 -2.96 7.73
C ARG A 106 -7.00 -3.19 6.59
N LYS A 107 -6.87 -4.45 6.17
CA LYS A 107 -6.05 -4.84 5.03
C LYS A 107 -6.94 -5.35 3.91
N VAL A 108 -6.77 -4.76 2.75
CA VAL A 108 -7.45 -5.21 1.54
C VAL A 108 -6.43 -5.85 0.62
N SER A 109 -6.64 -7.13 0.33
CA SER A 109 -5.79 -7.88 -0.60
C SER A 109 -6.07 -7.45 -2.05
N HIS A 110 -5.15 -7.74 -2.95
CA HIS A 110 -5.30 -7.55 -4.39
C HIS A 110 -6.51 -8.30 -5.02
N HIS A 111 -7.03 -9.31 -4.35
CA HIS A 111 -8.27 -10.02 -4.72
C HIS A 111 -9.54 -9.39 -4.13
N GLY A 112 -9.42 -8.28 -3.39
CA GLY A 112 -10.56 -7.65 -2.73
C GLY A 112 -10.95 -8.31 -1.39
N VAL A 113 -10.19 -9.30 -0.92
CA VAL A 113 -10.43 -9.88 0.41
C VAL A 113 -10.06 -8.87 1.47
N VAL A 114 -11.04 -8.51 2.29
CA VAL A 114 -10.89 -7.58 3.41
C VAL A 114 -10.63 -8.39 4.68
N ARG A 115 -9.59 -8.00 5.41
CA ARG A 115 -9.30 -8.47 6.76
C ARG A 115 -9.22 -7.27 7.67
N GLU A 116 -9.98 -7.32 8.77
CA GLU A 116 -10.05 -6.24 9.73
C GLU A 116 -9.73 -6.76 11.13
N TRP A 117 -8.96 -5.98 11.86
CA TRP A 117 -8.60 -6.24 13.26
C TRP A 117 -8.91 -4.98 14.06
N THR A 118 -9.71 -5.15 15.10
CA THR A 118 -9.98 -4.11 16.08
C THR A 118 -9.23 -4.45 17.37
N LEU A 119 -8.41 -3.54 17.80
CA LEU A 119 -7.55 -3.66 18.98
C LEU A 119 -7.82 -2.50 19.92
N ASN A 120 -7.66 -2.72 21.24
CA ASN A 120 -7.74 -1.64 22.19
C ASN A 120 -6.39 -0.92 22.28
N PRO A 121 -6.32 0.41 22.00
CA PRO A 121 -5.08 1.18 22.00
C PRO A 121 -4.28 1.08 23.29
N LEU A 122 -4.96 0.91 24.44
CA LEU A 122 -4.33 0.81 25.75
C LEU A 122 -3.40 -0.41 25.88
N TRP A 123 -3.73 -1.50 25.18
CA TRP A 123 -3.00 -2.78 25.26
C TRP A 123 -2.07 -3.00 24.07
N VAL A 124 -2.05 -2.06 23.13
CA VAL A 124 -1.22 -2.16 21.93
C VAL A 124 0.17 -1.57 22.20
N GLN A 125 1.18 -2.31 21.79
CA GLN A 125 2.57 -1.85 21.71
C GLN A 125 3.02 -1.90 20.25
N LEU A 126 3.76 -0.88 19.84
CA LEU A 126 4.41 -0.84 18.52
C LEU A 126 5.81 -1.44 18.66
N ASP A 127 6.02 -2.58 18.03
CA ASP A 127 7.30 -3.27 17.96
C ASP A 127 7.96 -3.02 16.60
N ARG A 128 9.29 -2.75 16.61
CA ARG A 128 10.07 -2.38 15.43
C ARG A 128 11.21 -3.37 15.27
N MET A 129 11.24 -4.06 14.14
CA MET A 129 12.40 -4.84 13.75
C MET A 129 13.34 -3.94 12.95
N VAL A 130 14.50 -3.62 13.54
CA VAL A 130 15.49 -2.72 12.95
C VAL A 130 16.68 -3.52 12.46
N HIS A 131 17.06 -3.33 11.21
CA HIS A 131 18.32 -3.83 10.65
C HIS A 131 19.38 -2.73 10.70
N ALA A 132 20.61 -3.09 11.09
CA ALA A 132 21.68 -2.11 11.33
C ALA A 132 22.02 -1.25 10.11
N GLU A 133 21.91 -1.81 8.90
CA GLU A 133 22.26 -1.11 7.65
C GLU A 133 21.04 -0.54 6.91
N PHE A 134 19.86 -1.18 7.03
CA PHE A 134 18.67 -0.87 6.22
C PHE A 134 17.56 -0.14 6.99
N GLY A 135 17.75 0.14 8.30
CA GLY A 135 16.75 0.80 9.11
C GLY A 135 15.59 -0.12 9.52
N ILE A 136 14.37 0.41 9.57
CA ILE A 136 13.20 -0.37 10.01
C ILE A 136 12.75 -1.33 8.91
N GLU A 137 13.00 -2.62 9.12
CA GLU A 137 12.59 -3.67 8.19
C GLU A 137 11.10 -3.99 8.33
N ARG A 138 10.61 -4.17 9.56
CA ARG A 138 9.22 -4.53 9.82
C ARG A 138 8.65 -3.80 11.02
N LEU A 139 7.34 -3.51 10.93
CA LEU A 139 6.56 -2.96 12.03
C LEU A 139 5.47 -3.95 12.44
N PHE A 140 5.32 -4.11 13.75
CA PHE A 140 4.30 -4.98 14.32
C PHE A 140 3.50 -4.25 15.39
N LEU A 141 2.20 -4.46 15.38
CA LEU A 141 1.35 -4.18 16.51
C LEU A 141 1.28 -5.43 17.37
N VAL A 142 1.67 -5.31 18.63
CA VAL A 142 1.64 -6.40 19.59
C VAL A 142 0.53 -6.13 20.60
N SER A 143 -0.42 -7.05 20.70
CA SER A 143 -1.51 -6.99 21.66
C SER A 143 -1.84 -8.38 22.17
N ARG A 144 -1.86 -8.56 23.48
CA ARG A 144 -2.18 -9.84 24.14
C ARG A 144 -1.43 -11.03 23.55
N GLY A 145 -0.13 -10.89 23.28
CA GLY A 145 0.74 -11.94 22.72
C GLY A 145 0.57 -12.19 21.22
N ARG A 146 -0.36 -11.51 20.55
CA ARG A 146 -0.52 -11.58 19.10
C ARG A 146 0.27 -10.48 18.42
N ARG A 147 0.97 -10.81 17.35
CA ARG A 147 1.71 -9.88 16.51
C ARG A 147 1.00 -9.69 15.18
N LEU A 148 0.66 -8.45 14.84
CA LEU A 148 0.08 -8.06 13.56
C LEU A 148 1.11 -7.21 12.82
N SER A 149 1.64 -7.71 11.71
CA SER A 149 2.53 -6.91 10.85
C SER A 149 1.74 -5.81 10.17
N ILE A 150 2.27 -4.60 10.13
CA ILE A 150 1.67 -3.43 9.48
C ILE A 150 2.70 -2.71 8.60
N ALA A 151 2.23 -1.83 7.73
CA ALA A 151 3.06 -0.97 6.88
C ALA A 151 4.04 -1.75 5.99
N GLY A 152 3.62 -2.93 5.49
CA GLY A 152 4.46 -3.78 4.66
C GLY A 152 4.88 -3.15 3.33
N PHE A 153 4.13 -2.18 2.83
CA PHE A 153 4.38 -1.50 1.55
C PHE A 153 5.31 -0.30 1.64
N LEU A 154 5.64 0.16 2.85
CA LEU A 154 6.47 1.33 3.06
C LEU A 154 7.98 1.00 2.97
N SER A 155 8.75 1.96 2.48
CA SER A 155 10.21 1.95 2.57
C SER A 155 10.69 2.07 4.03
N PRO A 156 11.96 1.77 4.35
CA PRO A 156 12.48 1.90 5.72
C PRO A 156 12.29 3.29 6.33
N ASP A 157 12.53 4.36 5.56
CA ASP A 157 12.39 5.75 6.01
C ASP A 157 10.92 6.13 6.23
N GLU A 158 10.04 5.67 5.34
CA GLU A 158 8.61 5.86 5.49
C GLU A 158 8.05 5.10 6.70
N LYS A 159 8.56 3.88 6.95
CA LYS A 159 8.22 3.12 8.16
C LYS A 159 8.65 3.86 9.42
N ALA A 160 9.81 4.53 9.41
CA ALA A 160 10.28 5.31 10.55
C ALA A 160 9.32 6.47 10.86
N SER A 161 8.97 7.26 9.84
CA SER A 161 8.03 8.38 9.96
C SER A 161 6.63 7.92 10.38
N PHE A 162 6.13 6.86 9.76
CA PHE A 162 4.84 6.25 10.10
C PHE A 162 4.82 5.71 11.54
N ALA A 163 5.89 5.02 11.96
CA ALA A 163 6.02 4.48 13.31
C ALA A 163 6.05 5.57 14.37
N GLN A 164 6.69 6.71 14.08
CA GLN A 164 6.72 7.86 14.98
C GLN A 164 5.32 8.47 15.13
N ALA A 165 4.63 8.71 14.01
CA ALA A 165 3.28 9.28 14.01
C ALA A 165 2.28 8.35 14.72
N LEU A 166 2.33 7.04 14.44
CA LEU A 166 1.47 6.05 15.08
C LEU A 166 1.75 5.93 16.59
N ALA A 167 3.03 5.97 17.00
CA ALA A 167 3.40 5.93 18.42
C ALA A 167 2.88 7.15 19.17
N ALA A 168 2.95 8.35 18.55
CA ALA A 168 2.39 9.57 19.12
C ALA A 168 0.87 9.46 19.30
N ALA A 169 0.16 8.98 18.27
CA ALA A 169 -1.29 8.77 18.31
C ALA A 169 -1.72 7.74 19.37
N LEU A 170 -0.99 6.63 19.49
CA LEU A 170 -1.22 5.65 20.56
C LEU A 170 -0.96 6.25 21.95
N GLY A 171 0.07 7.09 22.08
CA GLY A 171 0.34 7.84 23.31
C GLY A 171 -0.79 8.81 23.68
N GLU A 172 -1.39 9.46 22.69
CA GLU A 172 -2.53 10.34 22.87
C GLU A 172 -3.79 9.57 23.27
N ALA A 173 -4.08 8.47 22.59
CA ALA A 173 -5.20 7.58 22.93
C ALA A 173 -5.09 7.04 24.37
N LYS A 174 -3.86 6.70 24.81
CA LYS A 174 -3.60 6.23 26.19
C LYS A 174 -3.79 7.29 27.26
N ARG A 175 -3.59 8.58 26.94
CA ARG A 175 -3.85 9.67 27.89
C ARG A 175 -5.34 9.96 28.08
N GLY A 176 -6.18 9.47 27.16
CA GLY A 176 -7.62 9.74 27.17
C GLY A 176 -7.97 11.14 26.64
N PRO A 177 -9.27 11.42 26.42
CA PRO A 177 -9.72 12.73 25.97
C PRO A 177 -9.37 13.78 27.03
N THR A 178 -8.61 14.80 26.63
CA THR A 178 -8.35 15.97 27.48
C THR A 178 -9.68 16.67 27.70
N ARG A 179 -10.24 16.55 28.90
CA ARG A 179 -11.37 17.39 29.31
C ARG A 179 -10.86 18.82 29.36
N THR A 180 -11.14 19.58 28.30
CA THR A 180 -11.06 21.04 28.40
C THR A 180 -12.16 21.44 29.39
N ALA A 181 -11.77 21.77 30.61
CA ALA A 181 -12.69 22.40 31.56
C ALA A 181 -13.09 23.76 30.96
N LEU A 182 -14.38 23.92 30.66
CA LEU A 182 -15.01 25.19 30.38
C LEU A 182 -15.13 25.99 31.66
#